data_b590126f4424c8c5ac530e7ff2c1bbb3
#
_entry.id   b590126f4424c8c5ac530e7ff2c1bbb3
#
_cell.length_a   1.000
_cell.length_b   1.000
_cell.length_c   1.000
_cell.angle_alpha   90.00
_cell.angle_beta   90.00
_cell.angle_gamma   90.00
#
_symmetry.space_group_name_H-M   'P 1'
#
loop_
_entity.id
_entity.type
_entity.pdbx_description
1 polymer ?
#
loop_
_entity_poly.entity_id
_entity_poly.type
_entity_poly.pdbx_seq_one_letter_code
_entity_poly.pdbx_strand_id
1 'polypeptide(L)'
;NCRKCTALTPDYVNTTTGSQLHQFKWLDDEKLIGDLPLEWNWLVGEYEHKEDVNNVHYTKGGPYFKDYEDCDYASDWFNEYTGMVKIELGE
;
A
#
# COMPACT_ATOMS: atom_id res chain seq x y z
N ASN A 1 -2.21 14.86 -5.84
CA ASN A 1 -1.96 15.61 -7.07
C ASN A 1 -1.21 16.91 -6.76
N CYS A 2 0.11 16.86 -6.78
CA CYS A 2 0.97 17.96 -6.34
C CYS A 2 2.00 18.29 -7.42
N ARG A 3 2.06 19.56 -7.84
CA ARG A 3 3.05 20.03 -8.82
C ARG A 3 4.49 19.85 -8.30
N LYS A 4 4.69 19.90 -6.99
CA LYS A 4 6.00 19.68 -6.36
C LYS A 4 6.57 18.30 -6.67
N CYS A 5 5.72 17.33 -6.99
CA CYS A 5 6.16 15.98 -7.34
C CYS A 5 6.86 15.91 -8.70
N THR A 6 6.82 16.98 -9.50
CA THR A 6 7.63 17.06 -10.73
C THR A 6 9.14 17.08 -10.44
N ALA A 7 9.53 17.33 -9.19
CA ALA A 7 10.92 17.22 -8.75
C ALA A 7 11.43 15.77 -8.76
N LEU A 8 10.53 14.79 -8.77
CA LEU A 8 10.89 13.36 -8.79
C LEU A 8 11.30 12.92 -10.20
N THR A 9 12.39 13.48 -10.70
CA THR A 9 13.00 13.05 -11.96
C THR A 9 13.81 11.76 -11.73
N PRO A 10 14.11 10.97 -12.77
CA PRO A 10 14.97 9.80 -12.62
C PRO A 10 16.33 10.12 -11.96
N ASP A 11 16.95 11.23 -12.36
CA ASP A 11 18.23 11.64 -11.76
C ASP A 11 18.09 11.93 -10.26
N TYR A 12 17.05 12.67 -9.87
CA TYR A 12 16.80 12.98 -8.47
C TYR A 12 16.58 11.72 -7.66
N VAL A 13 15.73 10.81 -8.14
CA VAL A 13 15.42 9.56 -7.45
C VAL A 13 16.66 8.67 -7.33
N ASN A 14 17.49 8.63 -8.36
CA ASN A 14 18.69 7.79 -8.37
C ASN A 14 19.83 8.33 -7.50
N THR A 15 19.85 9.63 -7.21
CA THR A 15 20.94 10.27 -6.46
C THR A 15 20.56 10.68 -5.04
N THR A 16 19.27 10.72 -4.72
CA THR A 16 18.77 11.07 -3.39
C THR A 16 18.75 9.82 -2.50
N THR A 17 18.95 10.01 -1.18
CA THR A 17 18.89 8.89 -0.24
C THR A 17 17.48 8.32 -0.14
N GLY A 18 17.38 7.01 0.14
CA GLY A 18 16.09 6.38 0.36
C GLY A 18 15.32 7.00 1.53
N SER A 19 16.02 7.41 2.58
CA SER A 19 15.43 8.09 3.74
C SER A 19 14.75 9.40 3.34
N GLN A 20 15.40 10.21 2.50
CA GLN A 20 14.82 11.47 2.04
C GLN A 20 13.60 11.25 1.14
N LEU A 21 13.64 10.23 0.28
CA LEU A 21 12.49 9.87 -0.54
C LEU A 21 11.33 9.38 0.31
N HIS A 22 11.61 8.52 1.28
CA HIS A 22 10.60 7.96 2.17
C HIS A 22 9.92 9.02 3.04
N GLN A 23 10.64 10.08 3.40
CA GLN A 23 10.14 11.17 4.21
C GLN A 23 9.56 12.33 3.38
N PHE A 24 9.45 12.20 2.07
CA PHE A 24 8.91 13.23 1.18
C PHE A 24 9.71 14.54 1.24
N LYS A 25 11.04 14.47 1.35
CA LYS A 25 11.89 15.65 1.56
C LYS A 25 12.02 16.56 0.31
N TRP A 26 11.52 16.13 -0.84
CA TRP A 26 11.41 17.02 -1.99
C TRP A 26 10.28 18.05 -1.83
N LEU A 27 9.42 17.87 -0.85
CA LEU A 27 8.39 18.84 -0.50
C LEU A 27 8.98 19.85 0.49
N ASP A 28 8.84 21.13 0.18
CA ASP A 28 9.41 22.20 1.00
C ASP A 28 8.49 22.65 2.15
N ASP A 29 7.29 22.12 2.23
CA ASP A 29 6.32 22.45 3.27
C ASP A 29 5.56 21.18 3.68
N GLU A 30 5.66 20.79 4.94
CA GLU A 30 4.97 19.63 5.47
C GLU A 30 3.44 19.76 5.40
N LYS A 31 2.93 20.98 5.28
CA LYS A 31 1.48 21.21 5.09
C LYS A 31 0.97 20.71 3.75
N LEU A 32 1.87 20.42 2.80
CA LEU A 32 1.50 19.80 1.53
C LEU A 32 1.15 18.33 1.68
N ILE A 33 1.49 17.72 2.81
CA ILE A 33 1.18 16.32 3.12
C ILE A 33 -0.09 16.30 3.97
N GLY A 34 -1.16 15.82 3.38
CA GLY A 34 -2.43 15.67 4.09
C GLY A 34 -2.58 14.28 4.69
N ASP A 35 -3.61 14.13 5.50
CA ASP A 35 -3.95 12.85 6.12
C ASP A 35 -5.09 12.18 5.37
N LEU A 36 -5.07 10.85 5.33
CA LEU A 36 -6.20 10.04 4.89
C LEU A 36 -6.79 9.32 6.09
N PRO A 37 -8.11 9.02 6.07
CA PRO A 37 -8.69 8.17 7.11
C PRO A 37 -7.94 6.83 7.19
N LEU A 38 -7.86 6.26 8.40
CA LEU A 38 -7.14 5.00 8.65
C LEU A 38 -7.64 3.86 7.76
N GLU A 39 -8.89 3.89 7.35
CA GLU A 39 -9.51 2.87 6.49
C GLU A 39 -8.82 2.73 5.13
N TRP A 40 -8.06 3.74 4.71
CA TRP A 40 -7.28 3.70 3.47
C TRP A 40 -5.90 3.04 3.63
N ASN A 41 -5.51 2.72 4.86
CA ASN A 41 -4.28 1.99 5.15
C ASN A 41 -4.47 1.17 6.41
N TRP A 42 -5.38 0.18 6.33
CA TRP A 42 -5.74 -0.66 7.46
C TRP A 42 -4.68 -1.73 7.67
N LEU A 43 -3.97 -1.66 8.80
CA LEU A 43 -2.79 -2.47 9.06
C LEU A 43 -3.19 -3.82 9.66
N VAL A 44 -3.15 -4.85 8.85
CA VAL A 44 -3.44 -6.24 9.28
C VAL A 44 -2.39 -6.68 10.30
N GLY A 45 -2.85 -7.21 11.42
CA GLY A 45 -1.99 -7.66 12.49
C GLY A 45 -1.64 -6.56 13.49
N GLU A 46 -1.90 -5.29 13.16
CA GLU A 46 -1.72 -4.16 14.07
C GLU A 46 -3.06 -3.61 14.57
N TYR A 47 -4.04 -3.53 13.67
CA TYR A 47 -5.38 -3.05 14.01
C TYR A 47 -6.35 -4.23 14.16
N GLU A 48 -7.40 -4.04 14.96
CA GLU A 48 -8.46 -5.04 15.09
C GLU A 48 -9.23 -5.15 13.76
N HIS A 49 -9.88 -6.30 13.56
CA HIS A 49 -10.68 -6.50 12.35
C HIS A 49 -11.80 -5.47 12.26
N LYS A 50 -11.98 -4.90 11.06
CA LYS A 50 -13.05 -3.96 10.76
C LYS A 50 -13.59 -4.26 9.36
N GLU A 51 -14.92 -4.29 9.24
CA GLU A 51 -15.56 -4.32 7.94
C GLU A 51 -15.44 -2.94 7.28
N ASP A 52 -15.72 -2.85 6.01
CA ASP A 52 -15.78 -1.59 5.26
C ASP A 52 -14.48 -0.78 5.23
N VAL A 53 -13.33 -1.45 5.29
CA VAL A 53 -12.06 -0.78 5.05
C VAL A 53 -11.83 -0.61 3.54
N ASN A 54 -11.10 0.44 3.17
CA ASN A 54 -10.89 0.80 1.77
C ASN A 54 -9.60 0.23 1.19
N ASN A 55 -8.60 0.02 2.01
CA ASN A 55 -7.31 -0.54 1.59
C ASN A 55 -6.67 -1.31 2.73
N VAL A 56 -6.37 -2.57 2.47
CA VAL A 56 -5.78 -3.47 3.47
C VAL A 56 -4.28 -3.58 3.23
N HIS A 57 -3.51 -3.32 4.27
CA HIS A 57 -2.05 -3.43 4.24
C HIS A 57 -1.62 -4.64 5.08
N TYR A 58 -1.13 -5.68 4.43
CA TYR A 58 -0.65 -6.90 5.09
C TYR A 58 0.75 -6.67 5.68
N THR A 59 0.80 -6.00 6.83
CA THR A 59 2.04 -5.48 7.42
C THR A 59 3.04 -6.54 7.82
N LYS A 60 2.57 -7.71 8.28
CA LYS A 60 3.42 -8.80 8.76
C LYS A 60 3.71 -9.83 7.68
N GLY A 61 2.87 -9.87 6.66
CA GLY A 61 2.94 -10.84 5.59
C GLY A 61 1.56 -11.14 5.06
N GLY A 62 1.44 -11.36 3.77
CA GLY A 62 0.15 -11.64 3.14
C GLY A 62 -0.18 -13.13 3.09
N PRO A 63 -1.43 -13.47 2.73
CA PRO A 63 -1.90 -14.86 2.74
C PRO A 63 -1.24 -15.75 1.69
N TYR A 64 -0.45 -15.16 0.79
CA TYR A 64 0.39 -15.90 -0.15
C TYR A 64 1.58 -16.57 0.53
N PHE A 65 1.90 -16.22 1.77
CA PHE A 65 2.86 -16.94 2.60
C PHE A 65 2.13 -17.99 3.45
N LYS A 66 2.74 -19.16 3.57
CA LYS A 66 2.14 -20.30 4.28
C LYS A 66 1.71 -19.95 5.71
N ASP A 67 2.53 -19.19 6.43
CA ASP A 67 2.28 -18.85 7.83
C ASP A 67 1.16 -17.82 8.01
N TYR A 68 0.69 -17.21 6.91
CA TYR A 68 -0.32 -16.15 6.93
C TYR A 68 -1.55 -16.48 6.09
N GLU A 69 -1.76 -17.76 5.74
CA GLU A 69 -2.88 -18.21 4.89
C GLU A 69 -4.25 -17.85 5.47
N ASP A 70 -4.34 -17.75 6.78
CA ASP A 70 -5.58 -17.47 7.51
C ASP A 70 -5.56 -16.11 8.21
N CYS A 71 -4.68 -15.20 7.81
CA CYS A 71 -4.64 -13.86 8.35
C CYS A 71 -5.95 -13.11 8.05
N ASP A 72 -6.16 -12.00 8.76
CA ASP A 72 -7.31 -11.15 8.52
C ASP A 72 -7.35 -10.72 7.05
N TYR A 73 -8.54 -10.65 6.46
CA TYR A 73 -8.78 -10.30 5.06
C TYR A 73 -8.10 -11.25 4.05
N ALA A 74 -7.71 -12.47 4.48
CA ALA A 74 -7.11 -13.45 3.58
C ALA A 74 -8.06 -13.83 2.44
N SER A 75 -9.36 -14.00 2.74
CA SER A 75 -10.35 -14.34 1.72
C SER A 75 -10.47 -13.28 0.63
N ASP A 76 -10.32 -12.01 0.99
CA ASP A 76 -10.36 -10.92 0.02
C ASP A 76 -9.20 -11.04 -0.98
N TRP A 77 -8.00 -11.31 -0.48
CA TRP A 77 -6.83 -11.50 -1.34
C TRP A 77 -7.00 -12.71 -2.27
N PHE A 78 -7.45 -13.86 -1.72
CA PHE A 78 -7.63 -15.06 -2.52
C PHE A 78 -8.73 -14.89 -3.58
N ASN A 79 -9.79 -14.14 -3.27
CA ASN A 79 -10.85 -13.84 -4.23
C ASN A 79 -10.30 -13.03 -5.41
N GLU A 80 -9.47 -12.04 -5.15
CA GLU A 80 -8.83 -11.25 -6.20
C GLU A 80 -7.87 -12.10 -7.03
N TYR A 81 -7.06 -12.92 -6.37
CA TYR A 81 -6.15 -13.84 -7.05
C TYR A 81 -6.91 -14.81 -7.97
N THR A 82 -7.97 -15.41 -7.46
CA THR A 82 -8.79 -16.35 -8.24
C THR A 82 -9.43 -15.66 -9.44
N GLY A 83 -9.93 -14.44 -9.25
CA GLY A 83 -10.49 -13.64 -10.34
C GLY A 83 -9.47 -13.34 -11.43
N MET A 84 -8.26 -12.98 -11.05
CA MET A 84 -7.16 -12.72 -11.98
C MET A 84 -6.82 -13.98 -12.79
N VAL A 85 -6.66 -15.12 -12.15
CA VAL A 85 -6.35 -16.40 -12.81
C VAL A 85 -7.43 -16.77 -13.81
N LYS A 86 -8.70 -16.60 -13.47
CA LYS A 86 -9.82 -16.86 -14.38
C LYS A 86 -9.76 -15.99 -15.64
N ILE A 87 -9.42 -14.72 -15.48
CA ILE A 87 -9.26 -13.80 -16.62
C ILE A 87 -8.14 -14.28 -17.54
N GLU A 88 -6.99 -14.65 -16.98
CA GLU A 88 -5.84 -15.13 -17.74
C GLU A 88 -6.16 -16.42 -18.51
N LEU A 89 -6.99 -17.30 -17.94
CA LEU A 89 -7.40 -18.56 -18.58
C LEU A 89 -8.58 -18.40 -19.53
N GLY A 90 -9.14 -17.19 -19.66
CA GLY A 90 -10.30 -16.94 -20.52
C GLY A 90 -11.60 -17.49 -19.98
N GLU A 91 -11.70 -17.68 -18.68
CA GLU A 91 -12.89 -18.22 -18.01
C GLU A 91 -13.87 -17.17 -17.46
#